data_9bd63549def0f71d72de457c05e92d77
#
_entry.id   9bd63549def0f71d72de457c05e92d77
#
_cell.length_a   1.000
_cell.length_b   1.000
_cell.length_c   1.000
_cell.angle_alpha   90.00
_cell.angle_beta   90.00
_cell.angle_gamma   90.00
#
_symmetry.space_group_name_H-M   'P 1'
#
loop_
_entity.id
_entity.type
_entity.pdbx_description
1 polymer ?
#
loop_
_entity_poly.entity_id
_entity_poly.type
_entity_poly.pdbx_seq_one_letter_code
_entity_poly.pdbx_strand_id
1 'polypeptide(L)'
;MNNQEANMIEIDVLSLLRTIWRKKFLILLTAILTTGLAFAYSAFLATPQYDSTTRLYVVNQSSDNGAGITNQDLQAGSFLVQDYKEIILSQDVLKNVTTTLGITEDIKGKITVTIPTDTRILSITVRDSDPNQAATIANTLRDEAAKKIIEVTKVSDVTTLEAALPAENPSTPQTKRNLVLGFIVGAFLATALVLVLEVLDDRVKRPQDIEEGLGMTLL
;
A
#
# COMPACT_ATOMS: atom_id res chain seq x y z
N MET A 1 6.42 -23.65 -55.40
CA MET A 1 5.57 -22.96 -54.39
C MET A 1 5.93 -23.60 -53.06
N ASN A 2 6.80 -22.94 -52.32
CA ASN A 2 7.24 -23.42 -51.00
C ASN A 2 6.18 -23.05 -49.97
N ASN A 3 5.40 -24.03 -49.53
CA ASN A 3 4.66 -23.94 -48.28
C ASN A 3 5.67 -24.12 -47.13
N GLN A 4 6.17 -23.02 -46.62
CA GLN A 4 6.69 -23.01 -45.28
C GLN A 4 5.48 -23.12 -44.35
N GLU A 5 5.14 -24.33 -43.97
CA GLU A 5 4.29 -24.57 -42.80
C GLU A 5 5.03 -23.95 -41.61
N ALA A 6 4.56 -22.77 -41.20
CA ALA A 6 4.99 -22.19 -39.97
C ALA A 6 4.67 -23.23 -38.89
N ASN A 7 5.67 -23.73 -38.18
CA ASN A 7 5.52 -24.51 -36.97
C ASN A 7 4.73 -23.67 -35.97
N MET A 8 3.41 -23.72 -36.06
CA MET A 8 2.54 -23.20 -35.02
C MET A 8 2.70 -24.13 -33.81
N ILE A 9 3.34 -23.64 -32.79
CA ILE A 9 3.36 -24.31 -31.46
C ILE A 9 1.91 -24.33 -31.01
N GLU A 10 1.20 -25.46 -31.24
CA GLU A 10 -0.11 -25.68 -30.67
C GLU A 10 0.05 -25.87 -29.16
N ILE A 11 -0.17 -24.79 -28.42
CA ILE A 11 -0.18 -24.84 -26.96
C ILE A 11 -1.47 -25.53 -26.52
N ASP A 12 -1.39 -26.82 -26.21
CA ASP A 12 -2.50 -27.59 -25.65
C ASP A 12 -2.75 -27.14 -24.18
N VAL A 13 -3.72 -26.23 -24.02
CA VAL A 13 -4.11 -25.68 -22.71
C VAL A 13 -4.51 -26.77 -21.72
N LEU A 14 -5.09 -27.89 -22.21
CA LEU A 14 -5.47 -29.03 -21.37
C LEU A 14 -4.23 -29.76 -20.81
N SER A 15 -3.17 -29.86 -21.61
CA SER A 15 -1.91 -30.48 -21.18
C SER A 15 -1.22 -29.62 -20.12
N LEU A 16 -1.23 -28.29 -20.27
CA LEU A 16 -0.70 -27.36 -19.28
C LEU A 16 -1.47 -27.46 -17.95
N LEU A 17 -2.79 -27.51 -18.00
CA LEU A 17 -3.61 -27.67 -16.79
C LEU A 17 -3.34 -29.00 -16.07
N ARG A 18 -3.17 -30.08 -16.86
CA ARG A 18 -2.81 -31.40 -16.31
C ARG A 18 -1.42 -31.40 -15.66
N THR A 19 -0.47 -30.66 -16.22
CA THR A 19 0.87 -30.52 -15.68
C THR A 19 0.87 -29.75 -14.35
N ILE A 20 0.11 -28.67 -14.26
CA ILE A 20 -0.10 -27.93 -13.00
C ILE A 20 -0.67 -28.86 -11.92
N TRP A 21 -1.69 -29.65 -12.28
CA TRP A 21 -2.31 -30.59 -11.33
C TRP A 21 -1.34 -31.70 -10.90
N ARG A 22 -0.53 -32.23 -11.81
CA ARG A 22 0.49 -33.23 -11.52
C ARG A 22 1.60 -32.71 -10.61
N LYS A 23 2.01 -31.43 -10.81
CA LYS A 23 3.07 -30.78 -10.04
C LYS A 23 2.56 -29.92 -8.88
N LYS A 24 1.28 -30.06 -8.49
CA LYS A 24 0.64 -29.27 -7.41
C LYS A 24 1.42 -29.28 -6.09
N PHE A 25 2.02 -30.40 -5.72
CA PHE A 25 2.81 -30.51 -4.49
C PHE A 25 4.09 -29.66 -4.55
N LEU A 26 4.72 -29.56 -5.70
CA LEU A 26 5.89 -28.71 -5.89
C LEU A 26 5.48 -27.23 -5.81
N ILE A 27 4.37 -26.86 -6.45
CA ILE A 27 3.83 -25.51 -6.38
C ILE A 27 3.46 -25.13 -4.94
N LEU A 28 2.81 -26.05 -4.22
CA LEU A 28 2.43 -25.84 -2.83
C LEU A 28 3.66 -25.72 -1.92
N LEU A 29 4.67 -26.57 -2.11
CA LEU A 29 5.91 -26.54 -1.34
C LEU A 29 6.64 -25.21 -1.52
N THR A 30 6.77 -24.72 -2.76
CA THR A 30 7.41 -23.43 -3.04
C THR A 30 6.59 -22.27 -2.48
N ALA A 31 5.25 -22.31 -2.57
CA ALA A 31 4.38 -21.31 -1.97
C ALA A 31 4.52 -21.26 -0.44
N ILE A 32 4.63 -22.41 0.24
CA ILE A 32 4.87 -22.47 1.69
C ILE A 32 6.26 -21.93 2.03
N LEU A 33 7.28 -22.24 1.24
CA LEU A 33 8.64 -21.78 1.47
C LEU A 33 8.77 -20.26 1.32
N THR A 34 8.16 -19.67 0.29
CA THR A 34 8.11 -18.21 0.11
C THR A 34 7.31 -17.52 1.22
N THR A 35 6.22 -18.14 1.68
CA THR A 35 5.45 -17.65 2.84
C THR A 35 6.31 -17.68 4.11
N GLY A 36 7.08 -18.74 4.33
CA GLY A 36 8.02 -18.82 5.46
C GLY A 36 9.10 -17.74 5.42
N LEU A 37 9.64 -17.45 4.23
CA LEU A 37 10.59 -16.33 4.04
C LEU A 37 9.93 -14.98 4.32
N ALA A 38 8.70 -14.75 3.84
CA ALA A 38 7.96 -13.53 4.12
C ALA A 38 7.65 -13.36 5.61
N PHE A 39 7.37 -14.47 6.31
CA PHE A 39 7.20 -14.46 7.76
C PHE A 39 8.49 -14.11 8.48
N ALA A 40 9.60 -14.76 8.12
CA ALA A 40 10.91 -14.53 8.73
C ALA A 40 11.34 -13.06 8.55
N TYR A 41 11.15 -12.50 7.35
CA TYR A 41 11.40 -11.08 7.10
C TYR A 41 10.53 -10.18 8.00
N SER A 42 9.22 -10.45 8.06
CA SER A 42 8.28 -9.65 8.83
C SER A 42 8.50 -9.72 10.35
N ALA A 43 8.96 -10.89 10.85
CA ALA A 43 9.14 -11.12 12.28
C ALA A 43 10.51 -10.70 12.81
N PHE A 44 11.56 -10.81 11.99
CA PHE A 44 12.93 -10.65 12.47
C PHE A 44 13.68 -9.45 11.87
N LEU A 45 13.36 -9.04 10.64
CA LEU A 45 14.08 -7.98 9.94
C LEU A 45 13.35 -6.66 9.93
N ALA A 46 12.02 -6.67 9.90
CA ALA A 46 11.23 -5.44 9.81
C ALA A 46 11.09 -4.80 11.20
N THR A 47 11.50 -3.54 11.32
CA THR A 47 11.31 -2.75 12.54
C THR A 47 9.82 -2.40 12.70
N PRO A 48 9.22 -2.65 13.89
CA PRO A 48 7.84 -2.25 14.14
C PRO A 48 7.70 -0.74 14.07
N GLN A 49 6.61 -0.27 13.46
CA GLN A 49 6.27 1.14 13.39
C GLN A 49 4.87 1.35 13.93
N TYR A 50 4.67 2.44 14.65
CA TYR A 50 3.42 2.79 15.31
C TYR A 50 2.85 4.05 14.68
N ASP A 51 1.57 4.03 14.35
CA ASP A 51 0.85 5.17 13.79
C ASP A 51 0.01 5.81 14.90
N SER A 52 0.28 7.09 15.17
CA SER A 52 -0.55 7.90 16.07
C SER A 52 -1.26 8.98 15.27
N THR A 53 -2.58 9.08 15.44
CA THR A 53 -3.41 9.99 14.65
C THR A 53 -4.11 11.00 15.53
N THR A 54 -4.04 12.26 15.14
CA THR A 54 -4.85 13.36 15.70
C THR A 54 -5.79 13.90 14.62
N ARG A 55 -6.94 14.46 15.07
CA ARG A 55 -7.94 15.02 14.16
C ARG A 55 -8.30 16.44 14.52
N LEU A 56 -8.35 17.27 13.48
CA LEU A 56 -8.72 18.67 13.57
C LEU A 56 -10.00 18.93 12.78
N TYR A 57 -10.80 19.86 13.26
CA TYR A 57 -11.95 20.40 12.54
C TYR A 57 -11.73 21.90 12.27
N VAL A 58 -11.85 22.31 11.01
CA VAL A 58 -11.67 23.70 10.61
C VAL A 58 -13.02 24.39 10.47
N VAL A 59 -13.22 25.46 11.23
CA VAL A 59 -14.45 26.25 11.23
C VAL A 59 -14.26 27.48 10.35
N ASN A 60 -14.96 27.51 9.20
CA ASN A 60 -15.03 28.69 8.36
C ASN A 60 -16.19 29.61 8.77
N GLN A 61 -15.93 30.89 8.87
CA GLN A 61 -16.90 31.90 9.32
C GLN A 61 -17.94 32.29 8.22
N SER A 62 -17.99 31.63 7.08
CA SER A 62 -18.81 32.05 5.92
C SER A 62 -20.31 31.78 6.06
N SER A 63 -20.87 31.66 7.26
CA SER A 63 -22.29 31.31 7.45
C SER A 63 -23.11 32.27 8.31
N ASP A 64 -22.70 33.53 8.46
CA ASP A 64 -23.48 34.47 9.29
C ASP A 64 -24.60 35.22 8.50
N ASN A 65 -24.86 34.87 7.24
CA ASN A 65 -25.89 35.54 6.43
C ASN A 65 -27.10 34.66 6.07
N GLY A 66 -27.42 33.61 6.82
CA GLY A 66 -28.70 32.90 6.66
C GLY A 66 -28.98 32.27 5.27
N ALA A 67 -28.06 32.37 4.33
CA ALA A 67 -28.12 31.71 3.03
C ALA A 67 -27.60 30.29 3.16
N GLY A 68 -28.43 29.31 2.82
CA GLY A 68 -28.08 27.91 2.87
C GLY A 68 -26.78 27.58 2.12
N ILE A 69 -26.06 26.56 2.56
CA ILE A 69 -24.81 26.10 1.95
C ILE A 69 -25.04 25.84 0.46
N THR A 70 -24.32 26.55 -0.39
CA THR A 70 -24.39 26.40 -1.85
C THR A 70 -23.39 25.35 -2.34
N ASN A 71 -23.62 24.80 -3.53
CA ASN A 71 -22.66 23.89 -4.17
C ASN A 71 -21.30 24.55 -4.42
N GLN A 72 -21.27 25.90 -4.56
CA GLN A 72 -20.02 26.67 -4.66
C GLN A 72 -19.24 26.67 -3.34
N ASP A 73 -19.91 26.70 -2.19
CA ASP A 73 -19.28 26.65 -0.87
C ASP A 73 -18.67 25.29 -0.60
N LEU A 74 -19.30 24.22 -1.13
CA LEU A 74 -18.76 22.85 -1.04
C LEU A 74 -17.52 22.67 -1.92
N GLN A 75 -17.53 23.23 -3.14
CA GLN A 75 -16.37 23.20 -4.03
C GLN A 75 -15.21 24.05 -3.50
N ALA A 76 -15.49 25.26 -3.03
CA ALA A 76 -14.49 26.11 -2.38
C ALA A 76 -13.88 25.43 -1.15
N GLY A 77 -14.68 24.69 -0.37
CA GLY A 77 -14.22 23.90 0.75
C GLY A 77 -13.21 22.82 0.36
N SER A 78 -13.35 22.18 -0.77
CA SER A 78 -12.42 21.12 -1.22
C SER A 78 -11.06 21.65 -1.67
N PHE A 79 -10.98 22.87 -2.22
CA PHE A 79 -9.71 23.52 -2.54
C PHE A 79 -8.98 23.99 -1.28
N LEU A 80 -9.68 24.55 -0.30
CA LEU A 80 -9.10 24.96 0.98
C LEU A 80 -8.47 23.79 1.74
N VAL A 81 -9.02 22.61 1.57
CA VAL A 81 -8.55 21.36 2.19
C VAL A 81 -7.14 20.99 1.70
N GLN A 82 -6.87 21.16 0.40
CA GLN A 82 -5.54 20.93 -0.17
C GLN A 82 -4.52 21.94 0.37
N ASP A 83 -4.91 23.19 0.52
CA ASP A 83 -4.07 24.26 1.08
C ASP A 83 -3.69 23.95 2.54
N TYR A 84 -4.60 23.41 3.33
CA TYR A 84 -4.31 23.03 4.73
C TYR A 84 -3.23 21.95 4.82
N LYS A 85 -3.24 20.98 3.90
CA LYS A 85 -2.19 19.95 3.86
C LYS A 85 -0.82 20.57 3.60
N GLU A 86 -0.74 21.49 2.65
CA GLU A 86 0.51 22.19 2.33
C GLU A 86 0.98 23.05 3.51
N ILE A 87 0.06 23.74 4.22
CA ILE A 87 0.39 24.51 5.43
C ILE A 87 0.94 23.60 6.53
N ILE A 88 0.30 22.46 6.79
CA ILE A 88 0.74 21.49 7.81
C ILE A 88 2.15 20.94 7.50
N LEU A 89 2.42 20.67 6.22
CA LEU A 89 3.70 20.12 5.78
C LEU A 89 4.74 21.21 5.41
N SER A 90 4.43 22.48 5.70
CA SER A 90 5.35 23.59 5.44
C SER A 90 6.61 23.50 6.32
N GLN A 91 7.72 24.00 5.78
CA GLN A 91 8.99 24.02 6.51
C GLN A 91 8.92 24.77 7.84
N ASP A 92 8.13 25.86 7.89
CA ASP A 92 7.96 26.65 9.11
C ASP A 92 7.34 25.82 10.23
N VAL A 93 6.23 25.12 9.93
CA VAL A 93 5.53 24.27 10.89
C VAL A 93 6.42 23.13 11.34
N LEU A 94 7.04 22.41 10.41
CA LEU A 94 7.92 21.27 10.72
C LEU A 94 9.13 21.70 11.54
N LYS A 95 9.75 22.83 11.23
CA LYS A 95 10.86 23.41 11.99
C LYS A 95 10.45 23.79 13.42
N ASN A 96 9.28 24.38 13.59
CA ASN A 96 8.76 24.71 14.92
C ASN A 96 8.56 23.46 15.77
N VAL A 97 7.98 22.40 15.18
CA VAL A 97 7.79 21.10 15.84
C VAL A 97 9.12 20.49 16.26
N THR A 98 10.08 20.39 15.32
CA THR A 98 11.39 19.80 15.62
C THR A 98 12.17 20.61 16.66
N THR A 99 12.08 21.93 16.60
CA THR A 99 12.72 22.82 17.59
C THR A 99 12.07 22.65 18.99
N THR A 100 10.74 22.59 19.05
CA THR A 100 10.00 22.43 20.31
C THR A 100 10.29 21.10 20.99
N LEU A 101 10.45 20.03 20.19
CA LEU A 101 10.70 18.68 20.70
C LEU A 101 12.19 18.33 20.78
N GLY A 102 13.10 19.20 20.35
CA GLY A 102 14.54 18.92 20.31
C GLY A 102 14.94 17.81 19.33
N ILE A 103 14.15 17.58 18.29
CA ILE A 103 14.38 16.55 17.27
C ILE A 103 15.29 17.12 16.17
N THR A 104 16.36 16.43 15.82
CA THR A 104 17.32 16.87 14.78
C THR A 104 17.07 16.19 13.43
N GLU A 105 16.29 15.11 13.40
CA GLU A 105 15.94 14.39 12.16
C GLU A 105 14.79 15.04 11.41
N ASP A 106 14.73 14.79 10.09
CA ASP A 106 13.61 15.20 9.26
C ASP A 106 12.38 14.33 9.57
N ILE A 107 11.31 14.97 10.06
CA ILE A 107 10.05 14.30 10.40
C ILE A 107 9.06 14.27 9.24
N LYS A 108 9.31 14.96 8.13
CA LYS A 108 8.37 15.10 7.01
C LYS A 108 7.95 13.74 6.43
N GLY A 109 8.92 12.82 6.28
CA GLY A 109 8.67 11.47 5.77
C GLY A 109 7.84 10.58 6.71
N LYS A 110 7.72 10.96 7.99
CA LYS A 110 6.95 10.26 9.01
C LYS A 110 5.49 10.73 9.10
N ILE A 111 5.12 11.82 8.41
CA ILE A 111 3.82 12.48 8.53
C ILE A 111 2.94 12.16 7.31
N THR A 112 1.72 11.74 7.58
CA THR A 112 0.67 11.56 6.57
C THR A 112 -0.53 12.44 6.96
N VAL A 113 -0.92 13.34 6.06
CA VAL A 113 -2.13 14.17 6.22
C VAL A 113 -3.19 13.64 5.28
N THR A 114 -4.33 13.26 5.84
CA THR A 114 -5.48 12.72 5.10
C THR A 114 -6.72 13.56 5.41
N ILE A 115 -7.48 13.85 4.37
CA ILE A 115 -8.71 14.61 4.47
C ILE A 115 -9.77 13.80 3.73
N PRO A 116 -10.75 13.23 4.43
CA PRO A 116 -11.84 12.51 3.79
C PRO A 116 -12.63 13.47 2.88
N THR A 117 -13.04 13.01 1.71
CA THR A 117 -13.90 13.74 0.79
C THR A 117 -15.17 14.22 1.50
N ASP A 118 -15.59 15.43 1.20
CA ASP A 118 -16.82 16.05 1.74
C ASP A 118 -16.82 16.28 3.25
N THR A 119 -15.66 16.35 3.87
CA THR A 119 -15.51 16.68 5.30
C THR A 119 -14.57 17.86 5.53
N ARG A 120 -14.71 18.50 6.69
CA ARG A 120 -13.79 19.55 7.18
C ARG A 120 -12.83 18.99 8.24
N ILE A 121 -12.67 17.66 8.26
CA ILE A 121 -11.84 16.96 9.23
C ILE A 121 -10.48 16.69 8.59
N LEU A 122 -9.44 17.19 9.23
CA LEU A 122 -8.07 16.86 8.89
C LEU A 122 -7.56 15.79 9.84
N SER A 123 -7.06 14.70 9.31
CA SER A 123 -6.40 13.64 10.08
C SER A 123 -4.90 13.73 9.84
N ILE A 124 -4.13 13.95 10.89
CA ILE A 124 -2.67 13.98 10.87
C ILE A 124 -2.20 12.70 11.55
N THR A 125 -1.55 11.84 10.80
CA THR A 125 -0.98 10.58 11.29
C THR A 125 0.54 10.69 11.26
N VAL A 126 1.16 10.40 12.38
CA VAL A 126 2.62 10.32 12.51
C VAL A 126 3.02 8.87 12.77
N ARG A 127 4.03 8.42 12.03
CA ARG A 127 4.60 7.08 12.12
C ARG A 127 5.98 7.14 12.73
N ASP A 128 6.20 6.39 13.81
CA ASP A 128 7.51 6.26 14.45
C ASP A 128 7.71 4.87 15.05
N SER A 129 8.96 4.53 15.36
CA SER A 129 9.31 3.29 16.08
C SER A 129 8.92 3.32 17.57
N ASP A 130 8.78 4.52 18.14
CA ASP A 130 8.29 4.73 19.51
C ASP A 130 6.86 5.30 19.47
N PRO A 131 5.84 4.57 20.01
CA PRO A 131 4.46 5.02 20.02
C PRO A 131 4.25 6.32 20.81
N ASN A 132 5.03 6.56 21.89
CA ASN A 132 4.95 7.79 22.66
C ASN A 132 5.49 8.99 21.85
N GLN A 133 6.59 8.79 21.15
CA GLN A 133 7.17 9.80 20.28
C GLN A 133 6.23 10.13 19.11
N ALA A 134 5.62 9.11 18.48
CA ALA A 134 4.62 9.30 17.44
C ALA A 134 3.45 10.17 17.91
N ALA A 135 2.89 9.88 19.09
CA ALA A 135 1.78 10.65 19.67
C ALA A 135 2.21 12.08 20.04
N THR A 136 3.39 12.25 20.59
CA THR A 136 3.92 13.57 20.96
C THR A 136 4.14 14.45 19.74
N ILE A 137 4.78 13.90 18.68
CA ILE A 137 4.99 14.63 17.42
C ILE A 137 3.64 14.99 16.80
N ALA A 138 2.67 14.05 16.76
CA ALA A 138 1.35 14.28 16.18
C ALA A 138 0.60 15.42 16.89
N ASN A 139 0.61 15.44 18.23
CA ASN A 139 -0.05 16.48 19.01
C ASN A 139 0.63 17.84 18.87
N THR A 140 1.97 17.88 18.92
CA THR A 140 2.72 19.14 18.72
C THR A 140 2.54 19.68 17.31
N LEU A 141 2.56 18.79 16.30
CA LEU A 141 2.30 19.17 14.91
C LEU A 141 0.89 19.73 14.71
N ARG A 142 -0.11 19.12 15.36
CA ARG A 142 -1.48 19.65 15.38
C ARG A 142 -1.52 21.07 15.91
N ASP A 143 -0.88 21.33 17.04
CA ASP A 143 -0.94 22.63 17.70
C ASP A 143 -0.23 23.72 16.87
N GLU A 144 0.93 23.41 16.31
CA GLU A 144 1.65 24.33 15.42
C GLU A 144 0.92 24.54 14.09
N ALA A 145 0.33 23.47 13.51
CA ALA A 145 -0.48 23.55 12.31
C ALA A 145 -1.74 24.39 12.52
N ALA A 146 -2.44 24.22 13.66
CA ALA A 146 -3.63 25.02 13.98
C ALA A 146 -3.31 26.51 14.02
N LYS A 147 -2.22 26.90 14.71
CA LYS A 147 -1.76 28.30 14.74
C LYS A 147 -1.47 28.84 13.33
N LYS A 148 -0.75 28.05 12.52
CA LYS A 148 -0.37 28.48 11.17
C LYS A 148 -1.56 28.58 10.22
N ILE A 149 -2.51 27.65 10.31
CA ILE A 149 -3.76 27.68 9.54
C ILE A 149 -4.54 28.97 9.86
N ILE A 150 -4.75 29.28 11.14
CA ILE A 150 -5.45 30.49 11.56
C ILE A 150 -4.72 31.76 11.07
N GLU A 151 -3.38 31.78 11.17
CA GLU A 151 -2.56 32.91 10.72
C GLU A 151 -2.71 33.17 9.21
N VAL A 152 -2.62 32.12 8.39
CA VAL A 152 -2.57 32.22 6.92
C VAL A 152 -3.96 32.41 6.33
N THR A 153 -4.92 31.59 6.75
CA THR A 153 -6.25 31.51 6.11
C THR A 153 -7.30 32.42 6.76
N LYS A 154 -6.98 33.00 7.94
CA LYS A 154 -7.90 33.86 8.68
C LYS A 154 -9.23 33.18 9.01
N VAL A 155 -9.24 31.85 9.12
CA VAL A 155 -10.40 31.10 9.61
C VAL A 155 -10.69 31.46 11.07
N SER A 156 -11.92 31.26 11.51
CA SER A 156 -12.34 31.66 12.85
C SER A 156 -11.70 30.82 13.94
N ASP A 157 -11.61 29.54 13.71
CA ASP A 157 -11.08 28.57 14.69
C ASP A 157 -10.68 27.25 14.03
N VAL A 158 -9.75 26.58 14.70
CA VAL A 158 -9.34 25.20 14.39
C VAL A 158 -9.47 24.39 15.67
N THR A 159 -10.51 23.58 15.75
CA THR A 159 -10.85 22.80 16.94
C THR A 159 -10.25 21.41 16.88
N THR A 160 -9.63 20.96 17.97
CA THR A 160 -9.18 19.58 18.11
C THR A 160 -10.38 18.66 18.35
N LEU A 161 -10.62 17.72 17.43
CA LEU A 161 -11.62 16.65 17.62
C LEU A 161 -11.09 15.51 18.47
N GLU A 162 -9.84 15.11 18.18
CA GLU A 162 -9.22 13.95 18.82
C GLU A 162 -7.72 14.19 18.96
N ALA A 163 -7.21 13.98 20.17
CA ALA A 163 -5.77 14.00 20.44
C ALA A 163 -5.15 12.64 20.04
N ALA A 164 -3.92 12.68 19.56
CA ALA A 164 -3.17 11.48 19.29
C ALA A 164 -2.82 10.77 20.60
N LEU A 165 -3.08 9.47 20.66
CA LEU A 165 -2.68 8.58 21.73
C LEU A 165 -1.58 7.63 21.24
N PRO A 166 -0.70 7.15 22.14
CA PRO A 166 0.26 6.11 21.80
C PRO A 166 -0.45 4.85 21.31
N ALA A 167 -0.06 4.33 20.16
CA ALA A 167 -0.66 3.13 19.62
C ALA A 167 -0.23 1.90 20.43
N GLU A 168 -1.18 1.05 20.82
CA GLU A 168 -0.90 -0.18 21.56
C GLU A 168 -0.27 -1.28 20.69
N ASN A 169 -0.55 -1.27 19.39
CA ASN A 169 -0.08 -2.28 18.43
C ASN A 169 0.64 -1.61 17.27
N PRO A 170 1.69 -2.25 16.73
CA PRO A 170 2.38 -1.72 15.57
C PRO A 170 1.48 -1.77 14.31
N SER A 171 1.52 -0.70 13.51
CA SER A 171 0.83 -0.57 12.24
C SER A 171 1.53 -1.35 11.11
N THR A 172 2.86 -1.47 11.24
CA THR A 172 3.72 -2.25 10.33
C THR A 172 4.76 -3.03 11.12
N PRO A 173 5.21 -4.19 10.61
CA PRO A 173 4.79 -4.87 9.38
C PRO A 173 3.40 -5.50 9.54
N GLN A 174 2.61 -5.48 8.46
CA GLN A 174 1.32 -6.19 8.42
C GLN A 174 1.57 -7.67 8.11
N THR A 175 1.98 -8.43 9.10
CA THR A 175 2.42 -9.83 8.96
C THR A 175 1.39 -10.68 8.23
N LYS A 176 0.10 -10.58 8.57
CA LYS A 176 -0.96 -11.34 7.91
C LYS A 176 -1.03 -11.05 6.40
N ARG A 177 -0.97 -9.78 6.00
CA ARG A 177 -0.97 -9.38 4.60
C ARG A 177 0.29 -9.85 3.87
N ASN A 178 1.44 -9.75 4.51
CA ASN A 178 2.71 -10.18 3.94
C ASN A 178 2.76 -11.69 3.72
N LEU A 179 2.16 -12.49 4.62
CA LEU A 179 2.04 -13.95 4.46
C LEU A 179 1.17 -14.30 3.24
N VAL A 180 0.00 -13.66 3.12
CA VAL A 180 -0.90 -13.91 1.98
C VAL A 180 -0.23 -13.53 0.66
N LEU A 181 0.44 -12.36 0.62
CA LEU A 181 1.19 -11.93 -0.56
C LEU A 181 2.33 -12.90 -0.89
N GLY A 182 3.10 -13.32 0.10
CA GLY A 182 4.18 -14.30 -0.06
C GLY A 182 3.68 -15.62 -0.64
N PHE A 183 2.53 -16.11 -0.18
CA PHE A 183 1.90 -17.31 -0.72
C PHE A 183 1.47 -17.15 -2.18
N ILE A 184 0.77 -16.07 -2.50
CA ILE A 184 0.28 -15.81 -3.87
C ILE A 184 1.45 -15.65 -4.84
N VAL A 185 2.45 -14.84 -4.49
CA VAL A 185 3.64 -14.63 -5.33
C VAL A 185 4.41 -15.94 -5.51
N GLY A 186 4.61 -16.71 -4.45
CA GLY A 186 5.29 -18.00 -4.52
C GLY A 186 4.55 -19.01 -5.39
N ALA A 187 3.24 -19.13 -5.25
CA ALA A 187 2.41 -20.00 -6.08
C ALA A 187 2.44 -19.57 -7.55
N PHE A 188 2.37 -18.27 -7.82
CA PHE A 188 2.43 -17.73 -9.18
C PHE A 188 3.78 -18.00 -9.85
N LEU A 189 4.89 -17.69 -9.18
CA LEU A 189 6.24 -17.92 -9.70
C LEU A 189 6.51 -19.41 -9.92
N ALA A 190 6.08 -20.28 -8.99
CA ALA A 190 6.23 -21.73 -9.13
C ALA A 190 5.43 -22.26 -10.32
N THR A 191 4.20 -21.78 -10.50
CA THR A 191 3.35 -22.17 -11.63
C THR A 191 3.96 -21.71 -12.95
N ALA A 192 4.42 -20.47 -13.02
CA ALA A 192 5.09 -19.94 -14.20
C ALA A 192 6.35 -20.76 -14.55
N LEU A 193 7.18 -21.08 -13.56
CA LEU A 193 8.38 -21.89 -13.75
C LEU A 193 8.03 -23.32 -14.25
N VAL A 194 7.02 -23.95 -13.66
CA VAL A 194 6.54 -25.27 -14.06
C VAL A 194 6.08 -25.26 -15.52
N LEU A 195 5.34 -24.23 -15.93
CA LEU A 195 4.86 -24.09 -17.33
C LEU A 195 6.01 -23.86 -18.30
N VAL A 196 6.96 -22.97 -17.96
CA VAL A 196 8.14 -22.73 -18.80
C VAL A 196 8.96 -24.01 -18.97
N LEU A 197 9.20 -24.76 -17.89
CA LEU A 197 9.93 -26.02 -17.97
C LEU A 197 9.17 -27.07 -18.77
N GLU A 198 7.84 -27.09 -18.74
CA GLU A 198 7.04 -28.02 -19.55
C GLU A 198 7.09 -27.68 -21.03
N VAL A 199 7.06 -26.37 -21.39
CA VAL A 199 7.19 -25.93 -22.79
C VAL A 199 8.60 -26.18 -23.33
N LEU A 200 9.62 -26.10 -22.49
CA LEU A 200 11.01 -26.39 -22.87
C LEU A 200 11.38 -27.90 -22.84
N ASP A 201 10.47 -28.74 -22.34
CA ASP A 201 10.71 -30.19 -22.25
C ASP A 201 10.29 -30.90 -23.54
N ASP A 202 11.20 -30.95 -24.50
CA ASP A 202 11.05 -31.61 -25.83
C ASP A 202 10.99 -33.14 -25.75
N ARG A 203 10.77 -33.74 -24.56
CA ARG A 203 10.70 -35.19 -24.43
C ARG A 203 9.39 -35.72 -25.03
N VAL A 204 9.53 -36.71 -25.91
CA VAL A 204 8.41 -37.49 -26.45
C VAL A 204 7.62 -38.12 -25.29
N LYS A 205 6.41 -37.64 -25.02
CA LYS A 205 5.58 -38.09 -23.89
C LYS A 205 4.32 -38.83 -24.33
N ARG A 206 3.97 -38.77 -25.59
CA ARG A 206 2.77 -39.40 -26.19
C ARG A 206 3.09 -40.37 -27.28
N PRO A 207 2.34 -41.48 -27.42
CA PRO A 207 2.50 -42.39 -28.58
C PRO A 207 2.36 -41.70 -29.92
N GLN A 208 1.52 -40.65 -30.00
CA GLN A 208 1.31 -39.85 -31.21
C GLN A 208 2.57 -39.09 -31.64
N ASP A 209 3.40 -38.64 -30.73
CA ASP A 209 4.67 -37.96 -31.01
C ASP A 209 5.66 -38.90 -31.75
N ILE A 210 5.52 -40.23 -31.51
CA ILE A 210 6.33 -41.27 -32.18
C ILE A 210 5.80 -41.55 -33.59
N GLU A 211 4.47 -41.55 -33.77
CA GLU A 211 3.83 -41.75 -35.08
C GLU A 211 4.14 -40.61 -36.03
N GLU A 212 4.08 -39.35 -35.55
CA GLU A 212 4.42 -38.19 -36.38
C GLU A 212 5.91 -38.03 -36.64
N GLY A 213 6.77 -38.32 -35.64
CA GLY A 213 8.24 -38.18 -35.78
C GLY A 213 8.92 -39.29 -36.57
N LEU A 214 8.40 -40.49 -36.56
CA LEU A 214 9.00 -41.67 -37.22
C LEU A 214 8.18 -42.20 -38.41
N GLY A 215 6.98 -41.66 -38.67
CA GLY A 215 6.12 -42.09 -39.76
C GLY A 215 5.66 -43.57 -39.68
N MET A 216 5.65 -44.12 -38.45
CA MET A 216 5.29 -45.53 -38.22
C MET A 216 4.00 -45.62 -37.39
N THR A 217 3.01 -46.33 -37.95
CA THR A 217 1.77 -46.67 -37.23
C THR A 217 2.04 -47.76 -36.20
N LEU A 218 1.76 -47.48 -34.94
CA LEU A 218 1.78 -48.53 -33.91
C LEU A 218 0.56 -49.42 -34.05
N LEU A 219 0.82 -50.72 -34.36
CA LEU A 219 -0.20 -51.76 -34.42
C LEU A 219 -0.62 -52.22 -33.03
#